data_22aadc6ee052331df8f8f562949a5842
#
_entry.id   22aadc6ee052331df8f8f562949a5842
#
_cell.length_a   1.000
_cell.length_b   1.000
_cell.length_c   1.000
_cell.angle_alpha   90.00
_cell.angle_beta   90.00
_cell.angle_gamma   90.00
#
_symmetry.space_group_name_H-M   'P 1'
#
loop_
_entity.id
_entity.type
_entity.pdbx_description
1 polymer ?
#
loop_
_entity_poly.entity_id
_entity_poly.type
_entity_poly.pdbx_seq_one_letter_code
_entity_poly.pdbx_strand_id
1 'polypeptide(L)'
;RLHGLWSRWQARPGDARSISALVRRVYDELPAYRMSEIRGQLNNFPEGCFVAKMDGKLVGYCASMRIDGDVALKPHTWDAITGNGYGSRHDPTGDWLYGYEMCVDPKVRGTRIGRRLYEERRALAERLDLSGIVFGGRMPNLQRLWRKIDGPEDYLAKVQDGKIHDPVLRFQLANGFEPIGILKNYLPEDKKSRAYAAHMVWRNPFVDRDQ
;
A
#
# COMPACT_ATOMS: atom_id res chain seq x y z
N ARG A 1 25.46 2.90 -12.45
CA ARG A 1 25.94 2.60 -11.08
C ARG A 1 25.32 3.58 -10.09
N LEU A 2 24.09 3.31 -9.63
CA LEU A 2 23.38 4.12 -8.60
C LEU A 2 23.35 3.39 -7.25
N HIS A 3 24.24 2.43 -7.02
CA HIS A 3 24.22 1.59 -5.81
C HIS A 3 24.70 2.29 -4.52
N GLY A 4 25.18 3.52 -4.58
CA GLY A 4 25.78 4.21 -3.43
C GLY A 4 24.91 5.22 -2.68
N LEU A 5 23.70 5.58 -3.21
CA LEU A 5 22.92 6.70 -2.67
C LEU A 5 21.72 6.30 -1.79
N TRP A 6 21.53 5.00 -1.54
CA TRP A 6 20.33 4.51 -0.88
C TRP A 6 20.65 3.77 0.40
N SER A 7 20.10 4.20 1.51
CA SER A 7 19.95 3.34 2.68
C SER A 7 18.52 2.83 2.76
N ARG A 8 18.33 1.53 2.56
CA ARG A 8 17.10 0.84 2.90
C ARG A 8 17.27 0.30 4.30
N TRP A 9 16.31 0.55 5.11
CA TRP A 9 16.27 -0.08 6.42
C TRP A 9 14.84 -0.19 6.92
N GLN A 10 14.65 -1.04 7.87
CA GLN A 10 13.44 -1.13 8.63
C GLN A 10 13.18 0.17 9.37
N ALA A 11 11.94 0.65 9.36
CA ALA A 11 11.53 1.84 10.07
C ALA A 11 11.72 1.65 11.59
N ARG A 12 12.13 2.71 12.25
CA ARG A 12 12.36 2.75 13.71
C ARG A 12 11.44 3.78 14.36
N PRO A 13 11.14 3.67 15.65
CA PRO A 13 10.32 4.66 16.37
C PRO A 13 10.79 6.12 16.19
N GLY A 14 12.10 6.34 16.08
CA GLY A 14 12.70 7.65 15.82
C GLY A 14 12.37 8.25 14.45
N ASP A 15 11.94 7.44 13.48
CA ASP A 15 11.57 7.92 12.14
C ASP A 15 10.16 8.53 12.10
N ALA A 16 9.35 8.40 13.16
CA ALA A 16 7.95 8.77 13.17
C ALA A 16 7.67 10.22 12.71
N ARG A 17 8.48 11.19 13.12
CA ARG A 17 8.34 12.59 12.69
C ARG A 17 8.63 12.76 11.20
N SER A 18 9.66 12.10 10.69
CA SER A 18 10.04 12.15 9.27
C SER A 18 9.02 11.45 8.39
N ILE A 19 8.43 10.35 8.87
CA ILE A 19 7.31 9.65 8.21
C ILE A 19 6.09 10.58 8.14
N SER A 20 5.69 11.22 9.25
CA SER A 20 4.57 12.18 9.27
C SER A 20 4.78 13.32 8.27
N ALA A 21 5.98 13.87 8.21
CA ALA A 21 6.31 14.94 7.27
C ALA A 21 6.26 14.46 5.80
N LEU A 22 6.71 13.23 5.51
CA LEU A 22 6.62 12.64 4.18
C LEU A 22 5.15 12.43 3.76
N VAL A 23 4.36 11.76 4.61
CA VAL A 23 2.95 11.45 4.32
C VAL A 23 2.15 12.71 4.00
N ARG A 24 2.34 13.80 4.77
CA ARG A 24 1.70 15.09 4.51
C ARG A 24 2.09 15.71 3.16
N ARG A 25 3.33 15.52 2.71
CA ARG A 25 3.77 16.01 1.39
C ARG A 25 3.20 15.20 0.23
N VAL A 26 2.94 13.91 0.47
CA VAL A 26 2.44 13.00 -0.57
C VAL A 26 0.92 13.09 -0.70
N TYR A 27 0.21 13.21 0.42
CA TYR A 27 -1.25 13.22 0.49
C TYR A 27 -1.77 14.55 1.04
N ASP A 28 -1.68 15.59 0.23
CA ASP A 28 -2.16 16.93 0.58
C ASP A 28 -3.69 17.02 0.72
N GLU A 29 -4.41 16.10 0.11
CA GLU A 29 -5.88 16.06 0.08
C GLU A 29 -6.51 15.06 1.07
N LEU A 30 -5.68 14.20 1.69
CA LEU A 30 -6.15 13.24 2.68
C LEU A 30 -5.84 13.71 4.09
N PRO A 31 -6.65 13.29 5.09
CA PRO A 31 -6.31 13.55 6.48
C PRO A 31 -4.91 13.05 6.80
N ALA A 32 -4.09 13.90 7.39
CA ALA A 32 -2.77 13.50 7.82
C ALA A 32 -2.87 12.55 9.01
N TYR A 33 -2.03 11.51 9.02
CA TYR A 33 -1.90 10.65 10.19
C TYR A 33 -1.54 11.45 11.44
N ARG A 34 -2.19 11.13 12.55
CA ARG A 34 -1.75 11.55 13.87
C ARG A 34 -0.45 10.85 14.23
N MET A 35 0.35 11.48 15.06
CA MET A 35 1.62 10.86 15.53
C MET A 35 1.38 9.54 16.28
N SER A 36 0.23 9.40 16.96
CA SER A 36 -0.18 8.17 17.62
C SER A 36 -0.41 7.03 16.63
N GLU A 37 -1.02 7.31 15.47
CA GLU A 37 -1.25 6.32 14.42
C GLU A 37 0.09 5.82 13.85
N ILE A 38 1.01 6.72 13.52
CA ILE A 38 2.35 6.34 13.02
C ILE A 38 3.12 5.52 14.07
N ARG A 39 3.08 5.92 15.33
CA ARG A 39 3.69 5.12 16.41
C ARG A 39 3.03 3.75 16.56
N GLY A 40 1.70 3.68 16.43
CA GLY A 40 0.97 2.42 16.42
C GLY A 40 1.44 1.50 15.30
N GLN A 41 1.57 2.01 14.07
CA GLN A 41 2.10 1.27 12.92
C GLN A 41 3.49 0.69 13.22
N LEU A 42 4.40 1.53 13.73
CA LEU A 42 5.77 1.13 14.05
C LEU A 42 5.89 0.15 15.23
N ASN A 43 4.90 0.13 16.14
CA ASN A 43 4.92 -0.71 17.33
C ASN A 43 4.17 -2.04 17.13
N ASN A 44 3.07 -2.04 16.37
CA ASN A 44 2.22 -3.23 16.23
C ASN A 44 2.83 -4.32 15.35
N PHE A 45 3.52 -3.92 14.27
CA PHE A 45 4.28 -4.85 13.44
C PHE A 45 5.50 -4.14 12.82
N PRO A 46 6.56 -3.94 13.61
CA PRO A 46 7.77 -3.24 13.14
C PRO A 46 8.39 -3.87 11.89
N GLU A 47 8.36 -5.20 11.77
CA GLU A 47 8.90 -5.93 10.61
C GLU A 47 8.22 -5.56 9.29
N GLY A 48 6.97 -5.14 9.35
CA GLY A 48 6.16 -4.73 8.19
C GLY A 48 6.35 -3.28 7.78
N CYS A 49 7.16 -2.49 8.49
CA CYS A 49 7.37 -1.08 8.25
C CYS A 49 8.76 -0.82 7.67
N PHE A 50 8.82 -0.26 6.45
CA PHE A 50 10.07 0.06 5.78
C PHE A 50 10.15 1.53 5.41
N VAL A 51 11.36 2.08 5.47
CA VAL A 51 11.69 3.43 5.01
C VAL A 51 12.78 3.40 3.95
N ALA A 52 12.69 4.31 3.00
CA ALA A 52 13.76 4.61 2.07
C ALA A 52 14.35 5.99 2.41
N LYS A 53 15.67 6.09 2.47
CA LYS A 53 16.39 7.35 2.65
C LYS A 53 17.30 7.62 1.47
N MET A 54 17.41 8.88 1.11
CA MET A 54 18.35 9.38 0.10
C MET A 54 19.01 10.63 0.67
N ASP A 55 20.33 10.66 0.68
CA ASP A 55 21.13 11.74 1.29
C ASP A 55 20.70 12.08 2.72
N GLY A 56 20.44 11.05 3.53
CA GLY A 56 20.01 11.18 4.91
C GLY A 56 18.53 11.58 5.11
N LYS A 57 17.80 11.94 4.04
CA LYS A 57 16.39 12.34 4.10
C LYS A 57 15.48 11.16 3.82
N LEU A 58 14.40 11.04 4.59
CA LEU A 58 13.38 10.04 4.37
C LEU A 58 12.52 10.44 3.16
N VAL A 59 12.50 9.57 2.14
CA VAL A 59 11.86 9.81 0.84
C VAL A 59 10.84 8.74 0.45
N GLY A 60 10.76 7.66 1.22
CA GLY A 60 9.76 6.62 1.02
C GLY A 60 9.39 5.95 2.33
N TYR A 61 8.15 5.52 2.44
CA TYR A 61 7.62 4.77 3.57
C TYR A 61 6.59 3.77 3.11
N CYS A 62 6.60 2.59 3.68
CA CYS A 62 5.48 1.67 3.58
C CYS A 62 5.25 0.95 4.90
N ALA A 63 3.98 0.61 5.15
CA ALA A 63 3.55 -0.14 6.32
C ALA A 63 2.65 -1.29 5.91
N SER A 64 2.82 -2.40 6.61
CA SER A 64 2.09 -3.64 6.42
C SER A 64 1.84 -4.31 7.77
N MET A 65 0.92 -5.26 7.80
CA MET A 65 0.65 -6.12 8.96
C MET A 65 0.28 -7.52 8.47
N ARG A 66 0.44 -8.52 9.32
CA ARG A 66 -0.13 -9.85 9.06
C ARG A 66 -1.61 -9.85 9.37
N ILE A 67 -2.36 -10.62 8.63
CA ILE A 67 -3.80 -10.75 8.77
C ILE A 67 -4.27 -12.10 8.21
N ASP A 68 -5.38 -12.60 8.69
CA ASP A 68 -6.05 -13.77 8.16
C ASP A 68 -6.58 -13.50 6.74
N GLY A 69 -6.31 -14.40 5.80
CA GLY A 69 -6.81 -14.34 4.44
C GLY A 69 -8.31 -14.30 4.32
N ASP A 70 -9.03 -14.98 5.22
CA ASP A 70 -10.49 -14.93 5.27
C ASP A 70 -11.05 -13.55 5.61
N VAL A 71 -10.25 -12.68 6.21
CA VAL A 71 -10.58 -11.28 6.46
C VAL A 71 -10.10 -10.41 5.31
N ALA A 72 -8.83 -10.56 4.92
CA ALA A 72 -8.17 -9.68 3.96
C ALA A 72 -8.71 -9.79 2.53
N LEU A 73 -9.14 -10.99 2.11
CA LEU A 73 -9.64 -11.27 0.76
C LEU A 73 -11.15 -11.02 0.60
N LYS A 74 -11.86 -10.67 1.68
CA LYS A 74 -13.26 -10.26 1.66
C LYS A 74 -13.39 -8.73 1.57
N PRO A 75 -14.56 -8.19 1.17
CA PRO A 75 -14.82 -6.76 1.20
C PRO A 75 -14.64 -6.16 2.60
N HIS A 76 -13.92 -5.06 2.68
CA HIS A 76 -13.63 -4.34 3.93
C HIS A 76 -13.40 -2.85 3.68
N THR A 77 -13.38 -2.07 4.75
CA THR A 77 -12.96 -0.67 4.73
C THR A 77 -11.55 -0.52 5.31
N TRP A 78 -10.87 0.57 4.96
CA TRP A 78 -9.52 0.82 5.44
C TRP A 78 -9.46 0.98 6.97
N ASP A 79 -10.41 1.72 7.54
CA ASP A 79 -10.48 1.91 8.99
C ASP A 79 -10.70 0.59 9.73
N ALA A 80 -11.63 -0.23 9.26
CA ALA A 80 -11.93 -1.51 9.90
C ALA A 80 -10.75 -2.48 9.87
N ILE A 81 -10.09 -2.61 8.71
CA ILE A 81 -9.01 -3.60 8.55
C ILE A 81 -7.71 -3.16 9.21
N THR A 82 -7.45 -1.85 9.28
CA THR A 82 -6.21 -1.32 9.88
C THR A 82 -6.34 -0.99 11.36
N GLY A 83 -7.56 -1.01 11.91
CA GLY A 83 -7.83 -0.48 13.25
C GLY A 83 -7.60 1.04 13.28
N ASN A 84 -8.29 1.76 12.39
CA ASN A 84 -8.22 3.23 12.24
C ASN A 84 -6.79 3.75 11.97
N GLY A 85 -6.04 3.05 11.14
CA GLY A 85 -4.70 3.47 10.73
C GLY A 85 -3.57 3.14 11.70
N TYR A 86 -3.86 2.49 12.82
CA TYR A 86 -2.84 2.10 13.80
C TYR A 86 -2.09 0.81 13.46
N GLY A 87 -2.58 0.02 12.50
CA GLY A 87 -2.08 -1.34 12.27
C GLY A 87 -2.39 -2.30 13.42
N SER A 88 -3.38 -1.95 14.27
CA SER A 88 -3.73 -2.68 15.48
C SER A 88 -4.51 -3.99 15.22
N ARG A 89 -4.88 -4.24 13.96
CA ARG A 89 -5.45 -5.51 13.52
C ARG A 89 -4.39 -6.54 13.13
N HIS A 90 -3.13 -6.25 13.40
CA HIS A 90 -2.06 -7.22 13.21
C HIS A 90 -2.35 -8.52 13.95
N ASP A 91 -2.34 -9.63 13.21
CA ASP A 91 -2.47 -10.99 13.71
C ASP A 91 -1.16 -11.74 13.49
N PRO A 92 -0.41 -12.09 14.55
CA PRO A 92 0.83 -12.85 14.42
C PRO A 92 0.68 -14.21 13.73
N THR A 93 -0.53 -14.77 13.69
CA THR A 93 -0.85 -16.05 13.05
C THR A 93 -1.41 -15.87 11.64
N GLY A 94 -1.72 -14.64 11.22
CA GLY A 94 -2.26 -14.35 9.90
C GLY A 94 -1.36 -14.87 8.78
N ASP A 95 -1.96 -15.35 7.72
CA ASP A 95 -1.30 -16.00 6.58
C ASP A 95 -1.11 -15.07 5.36
N TRP A 96 -1.58 -13.82 5.44
CA TRP A 96 -1.41 -12.78 4.42
C TRP A 96 -0.71 -11.54 4.99
N LEU A 97 -0.02 -10.80 4.11
CA LEU A 97 0.51 -9.49 4.42
C LEU A 97 -0.43 -8.41 3.86
N TYR A 98 -1.04 -7.61 4.73
CA TYR A 98 -1.87 -6.48 4.32
C TYR A 98 -1.04 -5.21 4.25
N GLY A 99 -0.90 -4.64 3.05
CA GLY A 99 -0.21 -3.38 2.84
C GLY A 99 -1.18 -2.21 2.97
N TYR A 100 -1.09 -1.41 4.01
CA TYR A 100 -2.03 -0.32 4.23
C TYR A 100 -1.46 1.09 3.98
N GLU A 101 -0.15 1.19 3.81
CA GLU A 101 0.50 2.44 3.43
C GLU A 101 1.64 2.19 2.44
N MET A 102 1.76 3.05 1.46
CA MET A 102 2.91 3.15 0.55
C MET A 102 2.98 4.54 -0.02
N CYS A 103 4.00 5.31 0.35
CA CYS A 103 4.23 6.62 -0.23
C CYS A 103 5.69 6.87 -0.57
N VAL A 104 5.90 7.65 -1.63
CA VAL A 104 7.22 8.09 -2.10
C VAL A 104 7.16 9.57 -2.38
N ASP A 105 8.16 10.30 -1.94
CA ASP A 105 8.26 11.75 -2.17
C ASP A 105 8.15 12.04 -3.67
N PRO A 106 7.23 12.93 -4.09
CA PRO A 106 7.06 13.27 -5.50
C PRO A 106 8.34 13.76 -6.19
N LYS A 107 9.26 14.38 -5.45
CA LYS A 107 10.51 14.91 -5.97
C LYS A 107 11.52 13.84 -6.41
N VAL A 108 11.34 12.60 -5.94
CA VAL A 108 12.22 11.47 -6.28
C VAL A 108 11.51 10.38 -7.06
N ARG A 109 10.37 10.69 -7.69
CA ARG A 109 9.69 9.76 -8.59
C ARG A 109 10.60 9.40 -9.77
N GLY A 110 10.45 8.18 -10.31
CA GLY A 110 11.31 7.65 -11.36
C GLY A 110 12.60 6.99 -10.85
N THR A 111 12.94 7.11 -9.58
CA THR A 111 14.14 6.52 -8.98
C THR A 111 13.97 5.06 -8.53
N ARG A 112 12.85 4.41 -8.86
CA ARG A 112 12.48 3.03 -8.50
C ARG A 112 12.28 2.76 -7.00
N ILE A 113 12.14 3.80 -6.16
CA ILE A 113 11.92 3.63 -4.70
C ILE A 113 10.67 2.83 -4.41
N GLY A 114 9.54 3.16 -5.03
CA GLY A 114 8.29 2.43 -4.82
C GLY A 114 8.41 0.94 -5.18
N ARG A 115 9.07 0.61 -6.31
CA ARG A 115 9.35 -0.77 -6.68
C ARG A 115 10.18 -1.50 -5.62
N ARG A 116 11.21 -0.85 -5.08
CA ARG A 116 12.05 -1.44 -4.03
C ARG A 116 11.29 -1.66 -2.72
N LEU A 117 10.38 -0.75 -2.36
CA LEU A 117 9.51 -0.96 -1.21
C LEU A 117 8.58 -2.17 -1.41
N TYR A 118 8.08 -2.40 -2.62
CA TYR A 118 7.35 -3.64 -2.93
C TYR A 118 8.24 -4.88 -2.87
N GLU A 119 9.48 -4.80 -3.32
CA GLU A 119 10.46 -5.89 -3.21
C GLU A 119 10.72 -6.25 -1.74
N GLU A 120 10.84 -5.26 -0.84
CA GLU A 120 10.98 -5.52 0.61
C GLU A 120 9.74 -6.21 1.21
N ARG A 121 8.52 -5.77 0.80
CA ARG A 121 7.30 -6.46 1.22
C ARG A 121 7.23 -7.90 0.75
N ARG A 122 7.63 -8.18 -0.49
CA ARG A 122 7.69 -9.56 -1.01
C ARG A 122 8.68 -10.40 -0.25
N ALA A 123 9.89 -9.90 -0.06
CA ALA A 123 10.92 -10.58 0.72
C ALA A 123 10.46 -10.88 2.15
N LEU A 124 9.67 -9.98 2.76
CA LEU A 124 9.06 -10.22 4.06
C LEU A 124 8.00 -11.33 3.99
N ALA A 125 7.09 -11.27 3.02
CA ALA A 125 6.06 -12.29 2.83
C ALA A 125 6.64 -13.67 2.57
N GLU A 126 7.67 -13.74 1.73
CA GLU A 126 8.42 -14.98 1.43
C GLU A 126 9.12 -15.53 2.69
N ARG A 127 9.83 -14.68 3.44
CA ARG A 127 10.53 -15.09 4.67
C ARG A 127 9.61 -15.59 5.77
N LEU A 128 8.37 -15.11 5.80
CA LEU A 128 7.35 -15.51 6.77
C LEU A 128 6.40 -16.59 6.24
N ASP A 129 6.67 -17.15 5.06
CA ASP A 129 5.86 -18.17 4.38
C ASP A 129 4.39 -17.76 4.23
N LEU A 130 4.14 -16.45 3.98
CA LEU A 130 2.78 -15.94 3.80
C LEU A 130 2.26 -16.23 2.39
N SER A 131 0.96 -16.47 2.28
CA SER A 131 0.25 -16.76 1.01
C SER A 131 0.35 -15.64 -0.02
N GLY A 132 0.60 -14.41 0.42
CA GLY A 132 0.77 -13.27 -0.47
C GLY A 132 0.64 -11.92 0.21
N ILE A 133 0.48 -10.90 -0.63
CA ILE A 133 0.28 -9.51 -0.24
C ILE A 133 -1.06 -9.05 -0.79
N VAL A 134 -1.84 -8.33 0.02
CA VAL A 134 -3.14 -7.79 -0.36
C VAL A 134 -3.27 -6.35 0.12
N PHE A 135 -3.96 -5.51 -0.64
CA PHE A 135 -4.26 -4.11 -0.28
C PHE A 135 -5.36 -3.50 -1.13
N GLY A 136 -5.85 -2.33 -0.72
CA GLY A 136 -6.70 -1.46 -1.52
C GLY A 136 -5.88 -0.45 -2.32
N GLY A 137 -5.90 -0.56 -3.63
CA GLY A 137 -5.25 0.37 -4.54
C GLY A 137 -6.13 1.58 -4.84
N ARG A 138 -5.65 2.80 -4.57
CA ARG A 138 -6.36 4.04 -4.91
C ARG A 138 -6.58 4.16 -6.41
N MET A 139 -7.65 4.85 -6.79
CA MET A 139 -8.05 5.12 -8.19
C MET A 139 -8.15 6.65 -8.43
N PRO A 140 -7.03 7.41 -8.37
CA PRO A 140 -7.06 8.87 -8.28
C PRO A 140 -7.68 9.60 -9.47
N ASN A 141 -7.85 8.95 -10.61
CA ASN A 141 -8.51 9.53 -11.79
C ASN A 141 -10.00 9.15 -11.90
N LEU A 142 -10.52 8.31 -11.00
CA LEU A 142 -11.89 7.81 -11.06
C LEU A 142 -12.93 8.94 -11.04
N GLN A 143 -12.82 9.90 -10.09
CA GLN A 143 -13.73 11.02 -9.99
C GLN A 143 -13.76 11.86 -11.27
N ARG A 144 -12.59 12.14 -11.84
CA ARG A 144 -12.47 12.94 -13.07
C ARG A 144 -13.13 12.29 -14.28
N LEU A 145 -13.10 10.96 -14.34
CA LEU A 145 -13.61 10.18 -15.47
C LEU A 145 -15.02 9.61 -15.24
N TRP A 146 -15.63 9.86 -14.09
CA TRP A 146 -16.88 9.23 -13.66
C TRP A 146 -18.00 9.25 -14.69
N ARG A 147 -18.17 10.37 -15.42
CA ARG A 147 -19.18 10.51 -16.45
C ARG A 147 -18.88 9.77 -17.76
N LYS A 148 -17.71 9.18 -17.90
CA LYS A 148 -17.24 8.50 -19.12
C LYS A 148 -17.09 6.99 -18.95
N ILE A 149 -17.54 6.46 -17.82
CA ILE A 149 -17.39 5.07 -17.41
C ILE A 149 -18.68 4.56 -16.77
N ASP A 150 -18.85 3.25 -16.77
CA ASP A 150 -19.99 2.55 -16.17
C ASP A 150 -19.66 2.03 -14.74
N GLY A 151 -19.02 2.87 -13.94
CA GLY A 151 -18.65 2.53 -12.57
C GLY A 151 -17.18 2.15 -12.36
N PRO A 152 -16.81 1.80 -11.11
CA PRO A 152 -15.42 1.53 -10.76
C PRO A 152 -14.87 0.24 -11.39
N GLU A 153 -15.71 -0.76 -11.63
CA GLU A 153 -15.34 -2.01 -12.28
C GLU A 153 -14.96 -1.76 -13.76
N ASP A 154 -15.75 -0.98 -14.49
CA ASP A 154 -15.45 -0.58 -15.87
C ASP A 154 -14.17 0.27 -15.93
N TYR A 155 -14.00 1.19 -14.97
CA TYR A 155 -12.75 1.95 -14.84
C TYR A 155 -11.54 1.03 -14.71
N LEU A 156 -11.59 0.07 -13.78
CA LEU A 156 -10.51 -0.88 -13.54
C LEU A 156 -10.19 -1.71 -14.79
N ALA A 157 -11.22 -2.25 -15.47
CA ALA A 157 -11.06 -2.98 -16.72
C ALA A 157 -10.39 -2.13 -17.80
N LYS A 158 -10.81 -0.87 -17.97
CA LYS A 158 -10.21 0.05 -18.93
C LYS A 158 -8.76 0.43 -18.59
N VAL A 159 -8.39 0.46 -17.31
CA VAL A 159 -6.99 0.63 -16.89
C VAL A 159 -6.15 -0.60 -17.26
N GLN A 160 -6.67 -1.81 -17.00
CA GLN A 160 -6.00 -3.06 -17.38
C GLN A 160 -5.81 -3.18 -18.89
N ASP A 161 -6.80 -2.78 -19.68
CA ASP A 161 -6.74 -2.73 -21.15
C ASP A 161 -5.83 -1.61 -21.69
N GLY A 162 -5.28 -0.74 -20.84
CA GLY A 162 -4.48 0.41 -21.27
C GLY A 162 -5.28 1.58 -21.87
N LYS A 163 -6.62 1.52 -21.84
CA LYS A 163 -7.51 2.57 -22.36
C LYS A 163 -7.60 3.79 -21.45
N ILE A 164 -7.38 3.60 -20.13
CA ILE A 164 -7.29 4.66 -19.12
C ILE A 164 -5.91 4.63 -18.52
N HIS A 165 -5.29 5.81 -18.45
CA HIS A 165 -4.04 6.00 -17.70
C HIS A 165 -4.37 6.35 -16.24
N ASP A 166 -4.16 5.41 -15.32
CA ASP A 166 -4.14 5.65 -13.88
C ASP A 166 -2.73 5.39 -13.35
N PRO A 167 -2.05 6.40 -12.77
CA PRO A 167 -0.65 6.26 -12.38
C PRO A 167 -0.44 5.28 -11.22
N VAL A 168 -1.42 5.15 -10.32
CA VAL A 168 -1.34 4.27 -9.16
C VAL A 168 -1.58 2.82 -9.57
N LEU A 169 -2.71 2.54 -10.21
CA LEU A 169 -3.04 1.18 -10.64
C LEU A 169 -2.04 0.63 -11.66
N ARG A 170 -1.60 1.45 -12.64
CA ARG A 170 -0.57 1.02 -13.60
C ARG A 170 0.74 0.66 -12.92
N PHE A 171 1.15 1.42 -11.90
CA PHE A 171 2.34 1.10 -11.12
C PHE A 171 2.18 -0.23 -10.37
N GLN A 172 1.01 -0.49 -9.78
CA GLN A 172 0.72 -1.74 -9.07
C GLN A 172 0.69 -2.94 -10.01
N LEU A 173 -0.01 -2.83 -11.15
CA LEU A 173 -0.04 -3.86 -12.21
C LEU A 173 1.36 -4.16 -12.75
N ALA A 174 2.16 -3.12 -13.04
CA ALA A 174 3.54 -3.26 -13.51
C ALA A 174 4.48 -3.90 -12.47
N ASN A 175 4.09 -3.90 -11.21
CA ASN A 175 4.80 -4.60 -10.13
C ASN A 175 4.19 -5.98 -9.82
N GLY A 176 3.36 -6.54 -10.70
CA GLY A 176 2.87 -7.90 -10.60
C GLY A 176 1.73 -8.10 -9.60
N PHE A 177 1.04 -7.03 -9.22
CA PHE A 177 -0.22 -7.13 -8.48
C PHE A 177 -1.39 -7.30 -9.45
N GLU A 178 -2.37 -8.08 -9.06
CA GLU A 178 -3.57 -8.38 -9.84
C GLU A 178 -4.82 -7.94 -9.08
N PRO A 179 -5.81 -7.32 -9.74
CA PRO A 179 -7.07 -6.99 -9.11
C PRO A 179 -7.94 -8.23 -8.95
N ILE A 180 -8.55 -8.38 -7.77
CA ILE A 180 -9.55 -9.41 -7.47
C ILE A 180 -10.96 -8.84 -7.29
N GLY A 181 -11.12 -7.54 -7.36
CA GLY A 181 -12.41 -6.87 -7.24
C GLY A 181 -12.28 -5.40 -6.88
N ILE A 182 -13.41 -4.82 -6.47
CA ILE A 182 -13.52 -3.44 -6.00
C ILE A 182 -13.95 -3.43 -4.54
N LEU A 183 -13.23 -2.66 -3.72
CA LEU A 183 -13.60 -2.33 -2.35
C LEU A 183 -14.46 -1.07 -2.37
N LYS A 184 -15.69 -1.16 -1.87
CA LYS A 184 -16.64 -0.04 -1.75
C LYS A 184 -16.49 0.63 -0.39
N ASN A 185 -16.62 1.94 -0.36
CA ASN A 185 -16.47 2.73 0.85
C ASN A 185 -15.16 2.47 1.60
N TYR A 186 -14.11 2.18 0.82
CA TYR A 186 -12.81 1.76 1.37
C TYR A 186 -12.15 2.86 2.17
N LEU A 187 -12.05 4.06 1.60
CA LEU A 187 -11.52 5.26 2.25
C LEU A 187 -12.43 6.44 1.92
N PRO A 188 -13.41 6.78 2.78
CA PRO A 188 -14.44 7.80 2.51
C PRO A 188 -13.87 9.19 2.22
N GLU A 189 -12.72 9.54 2.78
CA GLU A 189 -12.02 10.80 2.59
C GLU A 189 -11.39 10.93 1.20
N ASP A 190 -11.13 9.81 0.51
CA ASP A 190 -10.53 9.80 -0.82
C ASP A 190 -11.57 10.17 -1.91
N LYS A 191 -11.79 11.48 -2.05
CA LYS A 191 -12.76 12.01 -3.04
C LYS A 191 -12.33 11.71 -4.48
N LYS A 192 -11.04 11.66 -4.77
CA LYS A 192 -10.53 11.35 -6.11
C LYS A 192 -10.87 9.92 -6.54
N SER A 193 -10.82 8.99 -5.61
CA SER A 193 -11.20 7.59 -5.83
C SER A 193 -12.68 7.31 -5.54
N ARG A 194 -13.50 8.35 -5.21
CA ARG A 194 -14.91 8.21 -4.82
C ARG A 194 -15.14 7.18 -3.71
N ALA A 195 -14.24 7.12 -2.77
CA ALA A 195 -14.21 6.14 -1.68
C ALA A 195 -14.04 4.67 -2.13
N TYR A 196 -13.78 4.41 -3.41
CA TYR A 196 -13.47 3.06 -3.90
C TYR A 196 -11.97 2.78 -3.87
N ALA A 197 -11.63 1.48 -3.85
CA ALA A 197 -10.27 1.02 -4.15
C ALA A 197 -10.31 -0.26 -4.99
N ALA A 198 -9.32 -0.46 -5.83
CA ALA A 198 -9.10 -1.75 -6.45
C ALA A 198 -8.53 -2.71 -5.39
N HIS A 199 -9.16 -3.88 -5.22
CA HIS A 199 -8.68 -4.91 -4.32
C HIS A 199 -7.57 -5.68 -5.02
N MET A 200 -6.32 -5.42 -4.61
CA MET A 200 -5.12 -5.88 -5.31
C MET A 200 -4.42 -6.97 -4.53
N VAL A 201 -3.96 -8.02 -5.22
CA VAL A 201 -3.20 -9.11 -4.61
C VAL A 201 -1.93 -9.42 -5.39
N TRP A 202 -0.92 -9.86 -4.68
CA TRP A 202 0.21 -10.61 -5.19
C TRP A 202 0.28 -11.94 -4.43
N ARG A 203 0.33 -13.05 -5.15
CA ARG A 203 0.40 -14.38 -4.55
C ARG A 203 1.83 -14.83 -4.48
N ASN A 204 2.23 -15.34 -3.32
CA ASN A 204 3.57 -15.87 -3.11
C ASN A 204 3.76 -17.15 -3.93
N PRO A 205 4.69 -17.18 -4.90
CA PRO A 205 4.88 -18.34 -5.75
C PRO A 205 5.58 -19.52 -5.04
N PHE A 206 6.11 -19.29 -3.84
CA PHE A 206 6.86 -20.28 -3.08
C PHE A 206 6.03 -20.99 -2.01
N VAL A 207 4.78 -20.57 -1.81
CA VAL A 207 3.85 -21.25 -0.89
C VAL A 207 2.95 -22.18 -1.67
N ASP A 208 3.03 -23.48 -1.33
CA ASP A 208 2.19 -24.53 -1.91
C ASP A 208 0.73 -24.30 -1.51
N ARG A 209 -0.19 -24.32 -2.48
CA ARG A 209 -1.63 -24.01 -2.26
C ARG A 209 -2.48 -25.25 -2.12
N ASP A 210 -1.88 -26.43 -2.10
CA ASP A 210 -2.55 -27.73 -2.09
C ASP A 210 -2.61 -28.34 -0.68
N GLN A 211 -2.74 -27.48 0.38
CA GLN A 211 -3.07 -27.97 1.74
C GLN A 211 -4.36 -27.34 2.24
#